data_e0bcb79b866c35b7cb4db2258de19bba
#
_entry.id   e0bcb79b866c35b7cb4db2258de19bba
#
_cell.length_a   1.000
_cell.length_b   1.000
_cell.length_c   1.000
_cell.angle_alpha   90.00
_cell.angle_beta   90.00
_cell.angle_gamma   90.00
#
_symmetry.space_group_name_H-M   'P 1'
#
loop_
_entity.id
_entity.type
_entity.pdbx_description
1 polymer ?
#
loop_
_entity_poly.entity_id
_entity_poly.type
_entity_poly.pdbx_seq_one_letter_code
_entity_poly.pdbx_strand_id
1 'polypeptide(L)'
;MCIRDRLLVIGIVVFLLMSGGEEEELPEEEQQVTNVAEPLAEPFFLPLESFVVNLKDGRRFLKTTIQLMLSEPGAAAYLTVRLVEVKDLVLGELQDLSVEDVKQSDARDALKQRLISVISQVFPSKPEWEDPEPIKKVLFEEFVIQ
;
A
#
# COMPACT_ATOMS: atom_id res chain seq x y z
N MET A 1 -72.59 -24.26 8.56
CA MET A 1 -71.91 -24.18 7.30
C MET A 1 -70.86 -23.06 7.20
N CYS A 2 -70.96 -22.06 7.99
CA CYS A 2 -70.06 -20.90 7.94
C CYS A 2 -68.68 -21.11 8.60
N ILE A 3 -68.53 -22.15 9.42
CA ILE A 3 -67.27 -22.34 10.18
C ILE A 3 -66.18 -22.97 9.33
N ARG A 4 -66.54 -23.81 8.35
CA ARG A 4 -65.56 -24.47 7.47
C ARG A 4 -64.92 -23.46 6.49
N ASP A 5 -65.68 -22.51 6.02
CA ASP A 5 -65.18 -21.52 5.07
C ASP A 5 -64.27 -20.49 5.75
N ARG A 6 -64.52 -20.18 7.03
CA ARG A 6 -63.65 -19.31 7.81
C ARG A 6 -62.28 -19.92 8.11
N LEU A 7 -62.25 -21.21 8.36
CA LEU A 7 -61.00 -21.92 8.62
C LEU A 7 -60.15 -22.04 7.35
N LEU A 8 -60.81 -22.21 6.19
CA LEU A 8 -60.12 -22.21 4.91
C LEU A 8 -59.53 -20.84 4.56
N VAL A 9 -60.27 -19.77 4.82
CA VAL A 9 -59.77 -18.41 4.59
C VAL A 9 -58.60 -18.07 5.52
N ILE A 10 -58.66 -18.50 6.78
CA ILE A 10 -57.57 -18.30 7.73
C ILE A 10 -56.33 -19.09 7.27
N GLY A 11 -56.50 -20.32 6.78
CA GLY A 11 -55.38 -21.13 6.26
C GLY A 11 -54.71 -20.49 5.05
N ILE A 12 -55.49 -19.92 4.16
CA ILE A 12 -54.98 -19.23 2.97
C ILE A 12 -54.23 -17.94 3.36
N VAL A 13 -54.80 -17.17 4.31
CA VAL A 13 -54.16 -15.95 4.81
C VAL A 13 -52.87 -16.28 5.55
N VAL A 14 -52.85 -17.30 6.37
CA VAL A 14 -51.64 -17.75 7.07
C VAL A 14 -50.61 -18.27 6.08
N PHE A 15 -51.02 -18.99 5.03
CA PHE A 15 -50.15 -19.46 3.98
C PHE A 15 -49.54 -18.31 3.16
N LEU A 16 -50.36 -17.30 2.82
CA LEU A 16 -49.87 -16.12 2.13
C LEU A 16 -48.94 -15.26 2.99
N LEU A 17 -49.19 -15.19 4.29
CA LEU A 17 -48.29 -14.50 5.21
C LEU A 17 -46.97 -15.26 5.44
N MET A 18 -47.00 -16.60 5.36
CA MET A 18 -45.77 -17.37 5.47
C MET A 18 -45.02 -17.49 4.16
N SER A 19 -45.66 -17.37 3.00
CA SER A 19 -44.96 -17.34 1.71
C SER A 19 -44.39 -15.96 1.35
N GLY A 20 -44.76 -14.92 2.08
CA GLY A 20 -44.19 -13.59 1.96
C GLY A 20 -42.88 -13.40 2.74
N GLY A 21 -42.41 -14.43 3.45
CA GLY A 21 -41.20 -14.36 4.25
C GLY A 21 -39.89 -14.75 3.51
N GLU A 22 -39.97 -15.09 2.26
CA GLU A 22 -38.77 -15.51 1.49
C GLU A 22 -38.08 -14.38 0.78
N GLU A 23 -38.57 -13.15 0.89
CA GLU A 23 -37.93 -11.98 0.30
C GLU A 23 -36.96 -11.23 1.24
N GLU A 24 -36.75 -11.75 2.44
CA GLU A 24 -35.85 -11.11 3.41
C GLU A 24 -34.37 -11.57 3.29
N GLU A 25 -34.03 -12.41 2.35
CA GLU A 25 -32.62 -12.78 2.11
C GLU A 25 -31.82 -11.75 1.33
N LEU A 26 -32.46 -10.70 0.83
CA LEU A 26 -31.78 -9.60 0.12
C LEU A 26 -30.86 -8.73 1.01
N PRO A 27 -31.08 -8.61 2.33
CA PRO A 27 -30.17 -7.84 3.18
C PRO A 27 -28.80 -8.48 3.39
N GLU A 28 -28.65 -9.79 3.20
CA GLU A 28 -27.36 -10.44 3.40
C GLU A 28 -26.36 -10.17 2.28
N GLU A 29 -26.82 -9.94 1.07
CA GLU A 29 -25.95 -9.54 -0.03
C GLU A 29 -25.45 -8.08 0.13
N GLU A 30 -26.28 -7.21 0.66
CA GLU A 30 -25.85 -5.86 0.96
C GLU A 30 -24.86 -5.79 2.13
N GLN A 31 -24.94 -6.70 3.09
CA GLN A 31 -23.96 -6.77 4.17
C GLN A 31 -22.59 -7.30 3.71
N GLN A 32 -22.56 -8.16 2.71
CA GLN A 32 -21.30 -8.62 2.14
C GLN A 32 -20.62 -7.54 1.31
N VAL A 33 -21.39 -6.69 0.65
CA VAL A 33 -20.85 -5.56 -0.13
C VAL A 33 -20.29 -4.48 0.80
N THR A 34 -20.90 -4.25 1.96
CA THR A 34 -20.39 -3.29 2.92
C THR A 34 -19.13 -3.74 3.64
N ASN A 35 -18.89 -5.05 3.78
CA ASN A 35 -17.63 -5.56 4.33
C ASN A 35 -16.45 -5.52 3.35
N VAL A 36 -16.69 -5.34 2.08
CA VAL A 36 -15.64 -5.19 1.05
C VAL A 36 -15.17 -3.72 0.92
N ALA A 37 -15.89 -2.80 1.50
CA ALA A 37 -15.64 -1.37 1.41
C ALA A 37 -15.01 -0.77 2.69
N GLU A 38 -14.10 -1.48 3.36
CA GLU A 38 -13.08 -0.75 4.11
C GLU A 38 -12.21 -0.04 3.08
N PRO A 39 -12.20 1.29 3.02
CA PRO A 39 -11.31 1.99 2.13
C PRO A 39 -9.89 1.57 2.51
N LEU A 40 -9.24 0.80 1.65
CA LEU A 40 -7.81 0.57 1.74
C LEU A 40 -7.17 1.95 1.82
N ALA A 41 -6.49 2.24 2.90
CA ALA A 41 -5.80 3.51 3.06
C ALA A 41 -4.93 3.73 1.83
N GLU A 42 -5.18 4.80 1.08
CA GLU A 42 -4.41 5.09 -0.12
C GLU A 42 -2.96 5.33 0.25
N PRO A 43 -2.01 4.65 -0.39
CA PRO A 43 -0.60 4.85 -0.10
C PRO A 43 -0.15 6.22 -0.59
N PHE A 44 0.75 6.84 0.15
CA PHE A 44 1.39 8.10 -0.24
C PHE A 44 2.69 7.80 -1.00
N PHE A 45 2.85 8.42 -2.17
CA PHE A 45 4.06 8.29 -2.96
C PHE A 45 4.90 9.56 -2.86
N LEU A 46 6.16 9.40 -2.50
CA LEU A 46 7.14 10.50 -2.46
C LEU A 46 8.20 10.25 -3.53
N PRO A 47 8.22 11.03 -4.62
CA PRO A 47 9.25 10.91 -5.64
C PRO A 47 10.58 11.50 -5.14
N LEU A 48 11.67 10.76 -5.30
CA LEU A 48 13.03 11.21 -5.01
C LEU A 48 13.78 11.73 -6.24
N GLU A 49 13.15 11.67 -7.43
CA GLU A 49 13.74 12.03 -8.73
C GLU A 49 14.77 11.01 -9.25
N SER A 50 15.54 11.41 -10.24
CA SER A 50 16.54 10.56 -10.89
C SER A 50 17.91 10.73 -10.27
N PHE A 51 18.59 9.61 -10.07
CA PHE A 51 19.98 9.55 -9.66
C PHE A 51 20.85 9.03 -10.81
N VAL A 52 22.00 9.62 -11.00
CA VAL A 52 23.04 9.11 -11.89
C VAL A 52 24.33 9.00 -11.08
N VAL A 53 24.78 7.78 -10.87
CA VAL A 53 25.96 7.49 -10.04
C VAL A 53 26.96 6.61 -10.78
N ASN A 54 28.23 6.80 -10.49
CA ASN A 54 29.28 5.86 -10.91
C ASN A 54 29.24 4.62 -10.03
N LEU A 55 29.29 3.44 -10.65
CA LEU A 55 29.50 2.19 -9.93
C LEU A 55 30.95 2.07 -9.45
N LYS A 56 31.21 1.18 -8.50
CA LYS A 56 32.54 0.93 -7.90
C LYS A 56 33.64 0.61 -8.93
N ASP A 57 33.28 0.11 -10.10
CA ASP A 57 34.24 -0.16 -11.18
C ASP A 57 34.79 1.13 -11.85
N GLY A 58 34.18 2.28 -11.57
CA GLY A 58 34.56 3.59 -12.10
C GLY A 58 34.39 3.76 -13.62
N ARG A 59 33.77 2.81 -14.28
CA ARG A 59 33.59 2.77 -15.75
C ARG A 59 32.14 2.83 -16.20
N ARG A 60 31.23 2.45 -15.32
CA ARG A 60 29.79 2.34 -15.60
C ARG A 60 29.00 3.26 -14.72
N PHE A 61 27.87 3.73 -15.26
CA PHE A 61 26.93 4.57 -14.57
C PHE A 61 25.64 3.77 -14.32
N LEU A 62 25.08 3.97 -13.14
CA LEU A 62 23.72 3.55 -12.84
C LEU A 62 22.84 4.79 -12.93
N LYS A 63 21.81 4.73 -13.77
CA LYS A 63 20.71 5.69 -13.78
C LYS A 63 19.48 5.03 -13.16
N THR A 64 18.92 5.64 -12.14
CA THR A 64 17.73 5.13 -11.46
C THR A 64 16.81 6.26 -11.04
N THR A 65 15.51 6.04 -11.17
CA THR A 65 14.45 6.92 -10.65
C THR A 65 13.76 6.20 -9.52
N ILE A 66 13.64 6.84 -8.37
CA ILE A 66 13.18 6.21 -7.13
C ILE A 66 11.95 6.93 -6.60
N GLN A 67 10.97 6.14 -6.17
CA GLN A 67 9.82 6.60 -5.37
C GLN A 67 9.73 5.82 -4.06
N LEU A 68 9.31 6.49 -3.01
CA LEU A 68 8.98 5.88 -1.73
C LEU A 68 7.46 5.73 -1.62
N MET A 69 7.01 4.58 -1.18
CA MET A 69 5.62 4.34 -0.80
C MET A 69 5.52 4.37 0.73
N LEU A 70 4.68 5.28 1.23
CA LEU A 70 4.49 5.51 2.67
C LEU A 70 3.04 5.22 3.06
N SER A 71 2.85 4.79 4.31
CA SER A 71 1.53 4.57 4.90
C SER A 71 0.93 5.83 5.53
N GLU A 72 1.77 6.80 5.90
CA GLU A 72 1.39 7.95 6.72
C GLU A 72 1.67 9.29 6.02
N PRO A 73 0.67 10.17 5.92
CA PRO A 73 0.86 11.49 5.30
C PRO A 73 1.82 12.37 6.09
N GLY A 74 1.83 12.25 7.42
CA GLY A 74 2.77 12.98 8.28
C GLY A 74 4.22 12.62 8.03
N ALA A 75 4.52 11.33 7.82
CA ALA A 75 5.85 10.86 7.47
C ALA A 75 6.28 11.35 6.07
N ALA A 76 5.38 11.34 5.10
CA ALA A 76 5.65 11.87 3.76
C ALA A 76 5.96 13.38 3.80
N ALA A 77 5.19 14.15 4.55
CA ALA A 77 5.44 15.58 4.73
C ALA A 77 6.78 15.84 5.42
N TYR A 78 7.13 15.06 6.44
CA TYR A 78 8.39 15.17 7.15
C TYR A 78 9.59 14.92 6.23
N LEU A 79 9.56 13.86 5.42
CA LEU A 79 10.62 13.56 4.45
C LEU A 79 10.69 14.61 3.34
N THR A 80 9.57 15.19 2.93
CA THR A 80 9.54 16.24 1.92
C THR A 80 10.33 17.48 2.35
N VAL A 81 10.20 17.89 3.60
CA VAL A 81 10.97 19.00 4.17
C VAL A 81 12.46 18.68 4.23
N ARG A 82 12.83 17.41 4.39
CA ARG A 82 14.20 16.92 4.49
C ARG A 82 14.69 16.20 3.23
N LEU A 83 14.10 16.51 2.10
CA LEU A 83 14.34 15.80 0.85
C LEU A 83 15.82 15.79 0.42
N VAL A 84 16.54 16.86 0.69
CA VAL A 84 17.97 16.94 0.38
C VAL A 84 18.78 15.95 1.19
N GLU A 85 18.49 15.82 2.50
CA GLU A 85 19.12 14.85 3.39
C GLU A 85 18.81 13.41 2.95
N VAL A 86 17.55 13.13 2.61
CA VAL A 86 17.12 11.82 2.09
C VAL A 86 17.86 11.48 0.79
N LYS A 87 17.96 12.42 -0.13
CA LYS A 87 18.68 12.23 -1.40
C LYS A 87 20.16 11.96 -1.19
N ASP A 88 20.80 12.62 -0.25
CA ASP A 88 22.21 12.42 0.08
C ASP A 88 22.47 10.99 0.61
N LEU A 89 21.62 10.50 1.52
CA LEU A 89 21.68 9.13 2.02
C LEU A 89 21.50 8.10 0.91
N VAL A 90 20.51 8.30 0.05
CA VAL A 90 20.25 7.42 -1.10
C VAL A 90 21.44 7.43 -2.06
N LEU A 91 21.99 8.59 -2.35
CA LEU A 91 23.17 8.75 -3.22
C LEU A 91 24.36 7.94 -2.68
N GLY A 92 24.63 8.01 -1.37
CA GLY A 92 25.69 7.26 -0.71
C GLY A 92 25.54 5.76 -0.91
N GLU A 93 24.32 5.21 -0.70
CA GLU A 93 24.04 3.78 -0.90
C GLU A 93 24.20 3.34 -2.36
N LEU A 94 23.78 4.19 -3.31
CA LEU A 94 23.89 3.89 -4.73
C LEU A 94 25.35 3.90 -5.22
N GLN A 95 26.19 4.79 -4.69
CA GLN A 95 27.63 4.88 -5.04
C GLN A 95 28.42 3.66 -4.55
N ASP A 96 27.95 2.99 -3.54
CA ASP A 96 28.56 1.79 -2.99
C ASP A 96 28.25 0.50 -3.77
N LEU A 97 27.44 0.57 -4.82
CA LEU A 97 27.04 -0.58 -5.60
C LEU A 97 28.14 -1.04 -6.58
N SER A 98 28.31 -2.36 -6.66
CA SER A 98 29.05 -3.02 -7.72
C SER A 98 28.13 -3.36 -8.91
N VAL A 99 28.75 -3.76 -10.04
CA VAL A 99 27.99 -4.22 -11.21
C VAL A 99 27.19 -5.48 -10.91
N GLU A 100 27.74 -6.37 -10.08
CA GLU A 100 27.08 -7.60 -9.65
C GLU A 100 25.82 -7.28 -8.82
N ASP A 101 25.89 -6.32 -7.91
CA ASP A 101 24.77 -5.90 -7.08
C ASP A 101 23.62 -5.35 -7.92
N VAL A 102 23.90 -4.78 -9.07
CA VAL A 102 22.87 -4.20 -9.94
C VAL A 102 22.22 -5.25 -10.86
N LYS A 103 22.96 -6.26 -11.26
CA LYS A 103 22.49 -7.28 -12.22
C LYS A 103 21.59 -8.34 -11.58
N GLN A 104 21.79 -8.67 -10.32
CA GLN A 104 21.06 -9.70 -9.63
C GLN A 104 19.74 -9.14 -9.04
N SER A 105 18.65 -9.86 -9.23
CA SER A 105 17.34 -9.45 -8.68
C SER A 105 17.34 -9.42 -7.16
N ASP A 106 17.95 -10.42 -6.52
CA ASP A 106 18.03 -10.52 -5.06
C ASP A 106 18.84 -9.36 -4.46
N ALA A 107 19.90 -8.93 -5.15
CA ALA A 107 20.69 -7.78 -4.76
C ALA A 107 19.90 -6.47 -4.84
N ARG A 108 18.99 -6.33 -5.81
CA ARG A 108 18.07 -5.18 -5.89
C ARG A 108 17.08 -5.14 -4.73
N ASP A 109 16.56 -6.28 -4.31
CA ASP A 109 15.67 -6.33 -3.15
C ASP A 109 16.42 -6.03 -1.85
N ALA A 110 17.64 -6.52 -1.70
CA ALA A 110 18.53 -6.16 -0.60
C ALA A 110 18.84 -4.65 -0.60
N LEU A 111 19.03 -4.03 -1.76
CA LEU A 111 19.22 -2.59 -1.90
C LEU A 111 18.00 -1.81 -1.43
N LYS A 112 16.79 -2.23 -1.80
CA LYS A 112 15.55 -1.60 -1.33
C LYS A 112 15.45 -1.62 0.19
N GLN A 113 15.79 -2.74 0.82
CA GLN A 113 15.78 -2.84 2.29
C GLN A 113 16.84 -1.94 2.95
N ARG A 114 18.03 -1.84 2.38
CA ARG A 114 19.05 -0.90 2.86
C ARG A 114 18.59 0.55 2.73
N LEU A 115 17.99 0.92 1.61
CA LEU A 115 17.44 2.25 1.40
C LEU A 115 16.36 2.60 2.44
N ILE A 116 15.44 1.68 2.72
CA ILE A 116 14.43 1.87 3.79
C ILE A 116 15.13 2.11 5.12
N SER A 117 16.13 1.30 5.46
CA SER A 117 16.85 1.41 6.72
C SER A 117 17.58 2.74 6.89
N VAL A 118 18.30 3.21 5.88
CA VAL A 118 19.04 4.48 5.96
C VAL A 118 18.12 5.70 5.97
N ILE A 119 17.04 5.68 5.17
CA ILE A 119 16.06 6.76 5.15
C ILE A 119 15.28 6.82 6.47
N SER A 120 14.98 5.68 7.08
CA SER A 120 14.29 5.62 8.38
C SER A 120 15.08 6.29 9.52
N GLN A 121 16.40 6.42 9.38
CA GLN A 121 17.23 7.13 10.37
C GLN A 121 16.96 8.65 10.40
N VAL A 122 16.37 9.21 9.35
CA VAL A 122 15.99 10.63 9.28
C VAL A 122 14.79 10.92 10.17
N PHE A 123 13.97 9.93 10.48
CA PHE A 123 12.77 10.12 11.29
C PHE A 123 13.11 10.49 12.75
N PRO A 124 12.27 11.30 13.38
CA PRO A 124 12.47 11.69 14.77
C PRO A 124 12.21 10.52 15.72
N SER A 125 12.82 10.55 16.90
CA SER A 125 12.63 9.55 17.95
C SER A 125 11.19 9.47 18.47
N LYS A 126 10.43 10.56 18.33
CA LYS A 126 9.01 10.66 18.69
C LYS A 126 8.24 11.24 17.50
N PRO A 127 7.83 10.39 16.57
CA PRO A 127 7.07 10.83 15.41
C PRO A 127 5.66 11.26 15.81
N GLU A 128 5.04 12.13 15.01
CA GLU A 128 3.66 12.57 15.17
C GLU A 128 2.65 11.60 14.51
N TRP A 129 3.13 10.59 13.82
CA TRP A 129 2.33 9.53 13.17
C TRP A 129 2.37 8.23 13.97
N GLU A 130 1.41 7.34 13.71
CA GLU A 130 1.21 6.12 14.51
C GLU A 130 2.08 4.95 14.05
N ASP A 131 2.35 4.83 12.74
CA ASP A 131 3.09 3.71 12.19
C ASP A 131 4.59 3.82 12.49
N PRO A 132 5.19 2.86 13.21
CA PRO A 132 6.63 2.89 13.50
C PRO A 132 7.50 2.70 12.25
N GLU A 133 6.96 2.08 11.20
CA GLU A 133 7.64 1.83 9.93
C GLU A 133 6.84 2.41 8.76
N PRO A 134 6.79 3.74 8.61
CA PRO A 134 5.93 4.37 7.61
C PRO A 134 6.38 4.16 6.17
N ILE A 135 7.65 3.84 5.91
CA ILE A 135 8.14 3.50 4.58
C ILE A 135 7.82 2.03 4.30
N LYS A 136 6.86 1.77 3.43
CA LYS A 136 6.43 0.41 3.10
C LYS A 136 7.22 -0.21 1.95
N LYS A 137 7.55 0.58 0.95
CA LYS A 137 8.30 0.11 -0.23
C LYS A 137 9.18 1.20 -0.81
N VAL A 138 10.28 0.76 -1.41
CA VAL A 138 11.08 1.55 -2.36
C VAL A 138 10.78 1.02 -3.75
N LEU A 139 10.39 1.91 -4.65
CA LEU A 139 10.03 1.60 -6.02
C LEU A 139 11.07 2.20 -6.96
N PHE A 140 11.58 1.39 -7.87
CA PHE A 140 12.43 1.84 -8.96
C PHE A 140 11.59 1.96 -10.23
N GLU A 141 11.41 3.18 -10.76
CA GLU A 141 10.75 3.40 -12.04
C GLU A 141 11.69 3.15 -13.21
N GLU A 142 12.94 3.55 -13.05
CA GLU A 142 14.02 3.34 -14.01
C GLU A 142 15.23 2.76 -13.26
N PHE A 143 15.88 1.77 -13.83
CA PHE A 143 17.08 1.15 -13.26
C PHE A 143 17.95 0.60 -14.38
N VAL A 144 18.85 1.43 -14.89
CA VAL A 144 19.63 1.15 -16.11
C VAL A 144 21.12 1.37 -15.85
N ILE A 145 21.92 0.39 -16.29
CA ILE A 145 23.38 0.53 -16.32
C ILE A 145 23.81 1.01 -17.72
N GLN A 146 24.63 2.01 -17.74
CA GLN A 146 25.24 2.56 -18.96
C GLN A 146 26.76 2.49 -18.90
#